data_fa1ffbdabbf792f2a35d2bb7a3af4393
#
_entry.id   fa1ffbdabbf792f2a35d2bb7a3af4393
#
_cell.length_a   1.000
_cell.length_b   1.000
_cell.length_c   1.000
_cell.angle_alpha   90.00
_cell.angle_beta   90.00
_cell.angle_gamma   90.00
#
_symmetry.space_group_name_H-M   'P 1'
#
loop_
_entity.id
_entity.type
_entity.pdbx_description
1 polymer ?
#
loop_
_entity_poly.entity_id
_entity_poly.type
_entity_poly.pdbx_seq_one_letter_code
_entity_poly.pdbx_strand_id
1 'polypeptide(L)'
;MQFDVIVPTVRDRVVQAALLQLLEPIFEAGFLSVSYGFRPKRACRDALEHIRNAIRPVGEKTETDWPRPPYQWVIEGDIKGCFDRASYCPLAYEGCSKRSG
;
A
#
# COMPACT_ATOMS: atom_id res chain seq x y z
N MET A 1 7.15 20.10 10.27
CA MET A 1 6.75 19.40 9.07
C MET A 1 5.70 20.23 8.36
N GLN A 2 6.08 20.87 7.29
CA GLN A 2 5.15 21.71 6.54
C GLN A 2 4.46 20.81 5.51
N PHE A 3 3.17 20.61 5.70
CA PHE A 3 2.36 19.94 4.68
C PHE A 3 1.91 21.00 3.69
N ASP A 4 2.59 21.09 2.58
CA ASP A 4 2.11 21.88 1.46
C ASP A 4 0.94 21.13 0.83
N VAL A 5 -0.26 21.49 1.26
CA VAL A 5 -1.49 21.01 0.63
C VAL A 5 -1.65 21.74 -0.69
N ILE A 6 -1.15 21.16 -1.75
CA ILE A 6 -1.40 21.63 -3.10
C ILE A 6 -2.84 21.26 -3.45
N VAL A 7 -3.71 22.27 -3.50
CA VAL A 7 -5.08 22.07 -3.97
C VAL A 7 -5.07 22.19 -5.49
N PRO A 8 -5.34 21.09 -6.23
CA PRO A 8 -5.36 21.14 -7.69
C PRO A 8 -6.54 21.99 -8.19
N THR A 9 -6.38 22.56 -9.37
CA THR A 9 -7.46 23.29 -10.04
C THR A 9 -8.63 22.35 -10.39
N VAL A 10 -9.81 22.91 -10.66
CA VAL A 10 -10.98 22.10 -11.05
C VAL A 10 -10.70 21.27 -12.32
N ARG A 11 -9.98 21.84 -13.27
CA ARG A 11 -9.59 21.14 -14.49
C ARG A 11 -8.70 19.94 -14.21
N ASP A 12 -7.70 20.12 -13.36
CA ASP A 12 -6.80 19.05 -12.96
C ASP A 12 -7.53 17.93 -12.21
N ARG A 13 -8.48 18.28 -11.36
CA ARG A 13 -9.31 17.31 -10.65
C ARG A 13 -10.20 16.49 -11.60
N VAL A 14 -10.74 17.10 -12.63
CA VAL A 14 -11.53 16.39 -13.66
C VAL A 14 -10.65 15.41 -14.42
N VAL A 15 -9.45 15.83 -14.83
CA VAL A 15 -8.49 14.95 -15.53
C VAL A 15 -8.06 13.79 -14.64
N GLN A 16 -7.76 14.06 -13.38
CA GLN A 16 -7.39 13.02 -12.42
C GLN A 16 -8.53 12.02 -12.19
N ALA A 17 -9.76 12.48 -12.08
CA ALA A 17 -10.92 11.61 -11.94
C ALA A 17 -11.15 10.73 -13.18
N ALA A 18 -10.96 11.27 -14.36
CA ALA A 18 -11.05 10.52 -15.61
C ALA A 18 -9.97 9.44 -15.70
N LEU A 19 -8.73 9.78 -15.37
CA LEU A 19 -7.62 8.81 -15.31
C LEU A 19 -7.86 7.72 -14.28
N LEU A 20 -8.39 8.07 -13.12
CA LEU A 20 -8.73 7.11 -12.08
C LEU A 20 -9.75 6.09 -12.59
N GLN A 21 -10.81 6.54 -13.23
CA GLN A 21 -11.85 5.65 -13.78
C GLN A 21 -11.32 4.68 -14.84
N LEU A 22 -10.31 5.08 -15.60
CA LEU A 22 -9.69 4.23 -16.62
C LEU A 22 -8.68 3.23 -16.01
N LEU A 23 -7.89 3.69 -15.05
CA LEU A 23 -6.78 2.91 -14.49
C LEU A 23 -7.22 1.98 -13.34
N GLU A 24 -8.21 2.41 -12.56
CA GLU A 24 -8.67 1.66 -11.38
C GLU A 24 -9.02 0.21 -11.70
N PRO A 25 -9.87 -0.11 -12.69
CA PRO A 25 -10.20 -1.51 -12.98
C PRO A 25 -9.02 -2.33 -13.47
N ILE A 26 -8.05 -1.72 -14.14
CA ILE A 26 -6.84 -2.39 -14.63
C ILE A 26 -5.96 -2.80 -13.45
N PHE A 27 -5.68 -1.87 -12.55
CA PHE A 27 -4.87 -2.15 -11.36
C PHE A 27 -5.60 -3.05 -10.36
N GLU A 28 -6.90 -2.86 -10.18
CA GLU A 28 -7.71 -3.67 -9.28
C GLU A 28 -7.66 -5.16 -9.64
N ALA A 29 -7.64 -5.48 -10.92
CA ALA A 29 -7.51 -6.86 -11.39
C ALA A 29 -6.14 -7.48 -11.04
N GLY A 30 -5.10 -6.66 -10.92
CA GLY A 30 -3.74 -7.11 -10.60
C GLY A 30 -3.40 -7.14 -9.11
N PHE A 31 -4.20 -6.54 -8.25
CA PHE A 31 -3.92 -6.49 -6.83
C PHE A 31 -4.12 -7.84 -6.13
N LEU A 32 -3.19 -8.16 -5.24
CA LEU A 32 -3.31 -9.32 -4.38
C LEU A 32 -4.41 -9.14 -3.33
N SER A 33 -4.95 -10.24 -2.83
CA SER A 33 -5.98 -10.24 -1.79
C SER A 33 -5.54 -9.57 -0.48
N VAL A 34 -4.24 -9.53 -0.24
CA VAL A 34 -3.63 -8.91 0.96
C VAL A 34 -3.34 -7.42 0.80
N SER A 35 -3.60 -6.84 -0.35
CA SER A 35 -3.48 -5.40 -0.59
C SER A 35 -4.76 -4.69 -0.16
N TYR A 36 -4.67 -3.73 0.76
CA TYR A 36 -5.83 -3.03 1.33
C TYR A 36 -5.83 -1.53 1.07
N GLY A 37 -4.66 -0.92 0.88
CA GLY A 37 -4.53 0.52 0.72
C GLY A 37 -5.19 1.03 -0.55
N PHE A 38 -5.97 2.12 -0.42
CA PHE A 38 -6.57 2.86 -1.55
C PHE A 38 -7.36 2.01 -2.56
N ARG A 39 -7.96 0.93 -2.11
CA ARG A 39 -8.79 0.06 -2.95
C ARG A 39 -10.27 0.25 -2.65
N PRO A 40 -11.15 0.18 -3.68
CA PRO A 40 -12.59 0.21 -3.46
C PRO A 40 -13.03 -1.01 -2.63
N LYS A 41 -14.05 -0.82 -1.79
CA LYS A 41 -14.61 -1.85 -0.91
C LYS A 41 -13.64 -2.49 0.08
N ARG A 42 -12.50 -1.86 0.32
CA ARG A 42 -11.51 -2.29 1.29
C ARG A 42 -11.21 -1.18 2.28
N ALA A 43 -11.23 -1.50 3.55
CA ALA A 43 -11.00 -0.56 4.63
C ALA A 43 -9.78 -0.97 5.47
N CYS A 44 -9.24 -0.01 6.20
CA CYS A 44 -8.18 -0.26 7.18
C CYS A 44 -8.60 -1.31 8.22
N ARG A 45 -9.88 -1.34 8.58
CA ARG A 45 -10.44 -2.35 9.47
C ARG A 45 -10.26 -3.77 8.96
N ASP A 46 -10.44 -3.98 7.66
CA ASP A 46 -10.29 -5.30 7.04
C ASP A 46 -8.84 -5.77 7.09
N ALA A 47 -7.89 -4.84 6.90
CA ALA A 47 -6.47 -5.12 7.05
C ALA A 47 -6.12 -5.55 8.48
N LEU A 48 -6.63 -4.81 9.47
CA LEU A 48 -6.41 -5.12 10.88
C LEU A 48 -7.03 -6.45 11.28
N GLU A 49 -8.22 -6.76 10.75
CA GLU A 49 -8.88 -8.04 11.00
C GLU A 49 -8.10 -9.21 10.39
N HIS A 50 -7.56 -9.02 9.19
CA HIS A 50 -6.70 -10.02 8.55
C HIS A 50 -5.45 -10.29 9.40
N ILE A 51 -4.75 -9.25 9.84
CA ILE A 51 -3.59 -9.38 10.72
C ILE A 51 -3.96 -10.08 12.03
N ARG A 52 -5.05 -9.64 12.67
CA ARG A 52 -5.53 -10.23 13.91
C ARG A 52 -5.80 -11.73 13.77
N ASN A 53 -6.43 -12.13 12.67
CA ASN A 53 -6.72 -13.54 12.40
C ASN A 53 -5.44 -14.34 12.12
N ALA A 54 -4.47 -13.73 11.44
CA ALA A 54 -3.19 -14.37 11.15
C ALA A 54 -2.33 -14.61 12.39
N ILE A 55 -2.35 -13.69 13.35
CA ILE A 55 -1.56 -13.81 14.61
C ILE A 55 -2.33 -14.52 15.74
N ARG A 56 -3.60 -14.87 15.50
CA ARG A 56 -4.39 -15.53 16.53
C ARG A 56 -3.79 -16.88 16.90
N PRO A 57 -3.60 -17.16 18.18
CA PRO A 57 -3.10 -18.45 18.62
C PRO A 57 -4.04 -19.57 18.20
N VAL A 58 -3.49 -20.60 17.58
CA VAL A 58 -4.23 -21.80 17.17
C VAL A 58 -3.90 -22.93 18.15
N GLY A 59 -4.88 -23.48 18.79
CA GLY A 59 -4.76 -24.61 19.73
C GLY A 59 -5.63 -24.47 20.97
N GLU A 60 -5.88 -25.58 21.63
CA GLU A 60 -6.55 -25.59 22.91
C GLU A 60 -5.59 -25.19 24.04
N LYS A 61 -6.12 -24.46 25.00
CA LYS A 61 -5.38 -24.13 26.23
C LYS A 61 -5.30 -25.40 27.07
N THR A 62 -4.10 -25.92 27.28
CA THR A 62 -3.81 -26.90 28.31
C THR A 62 -3.30 -26.18 29.55
N GLU A 63 -3.43 -26.79 30.75
CA GLU A 63 -3.01 -26.17 32.03
C GLU A 63 -1.53 -25.80 32.06
N THR A 64 -0.73 -26.39 31.19
CA THR A 64 0.74 -26.26 31.21
C THR A 64 1.31 -25.55 29.97
N ASP A 65 0.53 -25.35 28.90
CA ASP A 65 1.05 -24.74 27.66
C ASP A 65 0.04 -23.75 27.06
N TRP A 66 0.53 -22.56 26.77
CA TRP A 66 -0.25 -21.54 26.09
C TRP A 66 -0.13 -21.73 24.58
N PRO A 67 -1.24 -21.67 23.84
CA PRO A 67 -1.17 -21.76 22.39
C PRO A 67 -0.32 -20.62 21.85
N ARG A 68 0.73 -20.99 21.13
CA ARG A 68 1.65 -20.02 20.53
C ARG A 68 1.05 -19.47 19.24
N PRO A 69 1.23 -18.16 18.96
CA PRO A 69 0.82 -17.60 17.69
C PRO A 69 1.66 -18.22 16.57
N PRO A 70 1.05 -18.46 15.38
CA PRO A 70 1.75 -19.05 14.24
C PRO A 70 2.89 -18.15 13.72
N TYR A 71 2.77 -16.85 13.92
CA TYR A 71 3.79 -15.86 13.57
C TYR A 71 4.34 -15.19 14.80
N GLN A 72 5.66 -15.16 14.91
CA GLN A 72 6.39 -14.55 16.03
C GLN A 72 7.17 -13.31 15.64
N TRP A 73 7.32 -13.08 14.33
CA TRP A 73 8.08 -11.99 13.79
C TRP A 73 7.24 -11.13 12.86
N VAL A 74 7.42 -9.84 12.94
CA VAL A 74 6.79 -8.85 12.06
C VAL A 74 7.90 -8.07 11.38
N ILE A 75 7.80 -7.98 10.07
CA ILE A 75 8.67 -7.13 9.26
C ILE A 75 7.83 -5.97 8.76
N GLU A 76 8.22 -4.77 9.13
CA GLU A 76 7.60 -3.53 8.66
C GLU A 76 8.52 -2.86 7.66
N GLY A 77 7.97 -2.45 6.53
CA GLY A 77 8.70 -1.75 5.50
C GLY A 77 7.87 -0.63 4.90
N ASP A 78 8.50 0.49 4.64
CA ASP A 78 7.87 1.64 4.01
C ASP A 78 8.83 2.29 3.02
N ILE A 79 8.29 2.90 1.96
CA ILE A 79 9.07 3.63 0.96
C ILE A 79 9.13 5.09 1.37
N LYS A 80 10.29 5.51 1.86
CA LYS A 80 10.49 6.90 2.30
C LYS A 80 10.49 7.86 1.11
N GLY A 81 9.58 8.83 1.14
CA GLY A 81 9.52 9.90 0.15
C GLY A 81 9.27 9.39 -1.26
N CYS A 82 8.35 8.42 -1.43
CA CYS A 82 8.08 7.79 -2.72
C CYS A 82 7.77 8.82 -3.82
N PHE A 83 6.90 9.79 -3.54
CA PHE A 83 6.51 10.80 -4.52
C PHE A 83 7.59 11.84 -4.77
N ASP A 84 8.35 12.22 -3.73
CA ASP A 84 9.43 13.19 -3.86
C ASP A 84 10.65 12.62 -4.59
N ARG A 85 10.84 11.31 -4.50
CA ARG A 85 11.98 10.60 -5.09
C ARG A 85 11.64 9.88 -6.38
N ALA A 86 10.36 9.77 -6.71
CA ALA A 86 9.94 9.30 -8.01
C ALA A 86 10.44 10.29 -9.06
N SER A 87 11.59 10.02 -9.62
CA SER A 87 12.07 10.76 -10.79
C SER A 87 10.98 10.60 -11.85
N TYR A 88 10.48 11.71 -12.34
CA TYR A 88 9.76 11.73 -13.59
C TYR A 88 10.75 11.37 -14.70
N CYS A 89 11.12 10.10 -14.75
CA CYS A 89 11.79 9.57 -15.93
C CYS A 89 10.68 9.35 -16.95
N PRO A 90 10.56 10.20 -17.97
CA PRO A 90 9.62 9.92 -19.04
C PRO A 90 10.01 8.57 -19.62
N LEU A 91 9.14 7.59 -19.43
CA LEU A 91 9.18 6.25 -20.03
C LEU A 91 10.60 5.77 -20.30
N ALA A 92 11.04 4.82 -19.51
CA ALA A 92 12.31 4.15 -19.61
C ALA A 92 12.88 4.11 -21.05
N TYR A 93 13.50 5.18 -21.42
CA TYR A 93 14.33 5.20 -22.59
C TYR A 93 15.74 4.82 -22.10
N GLU A 94 16.28 3.81 -22.75
CA GLU A 94 17.66 3.38 -22.57
C GLU A 94 18.56 4.61 -22.51
N GLY A 95 19.12 4.90 -21.36
CA GLY A 95 20.00 6.04 -21.20
C GLY A 95 19.85 6.86 -19.94
N CYS A 96 18.99 6.50 -19.00
CA CYS A 96 19.00 7.15 -17.69
C CYS A 96 20.26 6.71 -16.92
N SER A 97 21.37 7.30 -17.33
CA SER A 97 22.65 7.21 -16.64
C SER A 97 22.46 7.70 -15.23
N LYS A 98 22.73 6.84 -14.28
CA LYS A 98 22.85 7.13 -12.86
C LYS A 98 23.64 8.41 -12.67
N ARG A 99 22.99 9.49 -12.31
CA ARG A 99 23.67 10.59 -11.64
C ARG A 99 23.81 10.21 -10.17
N SER A 100 24.90 9.54 -9.87
CA SER A 100 25.44 9.50 -8.54
C SER A 100 25.94 10.89 -8.19
N GLY A 101 25.38 11.45 -7.16
CA GLY A 101 25.80 12.65 -6.50
C GLY A 101 25.36 12.57 -5.07
#